data_fcfbb9508a1e3ca1dd845647082eed69
#
_entry.id   fcfbb9508a1e3ca1dd845647082eed69
#
_cell.length_a   1.000
_cell.length_b   1.000
_cell.length_c   1.000
_cell.angle_alpha   90.00
_cell.angle_beta   90.00
_cell.angle_gamma   90.00
#
_symmetry.space_group_name_H-M   'P 1'
#
loop_
_entity.id
_entity.type
_entity.pdbx_description
1 polymer ?
#
loop_
_entity_poly.entity_id
_entity_poly.type
_entity_poly.pdbx_seq_one_letter_code
_entity_poly.pdbx_strand_id
1 'polypeptide(L)'
;MSRNDFRRRQAQRQRRKLVRHLPIILALFLAFSALAAGVFALTRFVLNRQPISSASASFSTAKTASEDPAQPVSSPASGTLAQAAYIAAGYDYDRAIALIKEDSSLAEDPAALEAITSYEEAKASLLPADVQNVPHVFFHSLIMDTAKAFDGDSRTPGYNSVMTTKDEFLKMLDAFYEDGYVLVRIRDIASETTDENGNTVFSWGEILLPEGKKPLVMSQDDVCYYPYMEKDGFARRIVIGEDGKPTAEMVMEDGSISTGPYDLIPILEDFIEEHPDFSYKGARAIIAFTGYEGILGYRTAASYSDSPNYEQDREQAAKVAQCLKDNGWELASHSWGHLWMGVSSVPGETFKISDERFYTDTDKWEAEVESLIGPTDIYIYPNGNDVADWRPYTENNYRFKYLHSKGFRYFCNVDASKPAWIQKGSDHLRMARRNLDGYRLYEDMIQTDPSKKRLSDLFDASQIFDASRPTPVTWSYTQNEAAADASAPAAPETVPSESAASQ
;
A
#
# COMPACT_ATOMS: atom_id res chain seq x y z
N MET A 1 34.06 -44.63 3.17
CA MET A 1 33.91 -43.55 2.17
C MET A 1 33.64 -42.27 2.94
N SER A 2 34.54 -41.29 2.88
CA SER A 2 34.52 -40.09 3.75
C SER A 2 33.41 -39.12 3.31
N ARG A 3 32.78 -38.39 4.27
CA ARG A 3 31.80 -37.31 3.99
C ARG A 3 32.34 -36.28 3.00
N ASN A 4 33.65 -36.08 2.95
CA ASN A 4 34.30 -35.15 2.02
C ASN A 4 34.30 -35.63 0.56
N ASP A 5 34.35 -36.97 0.33
CA ASP A 5 34.29 -37.50 -1.02
C ASP A 5 32.90 -37.41 -1.64
N PHE A 6 31.87 -37.50 -0.83
CA PHE A 6 30.47 -37.32 -1.27
C PHE A 6 30.19 -35.87 -1.71
N ARG A 7 30.64 -34.88 -0.92
CA ARG A 7 30.49 -33.45 -1.24
C ARG A 7 31.29 -33.08 -2.51
N ARG A 8 32.48 -33.59 -2.73
CA ARG A 8 33.29 -33.36 -3.94
C ARG A 8 32.56 -33.91 -5.19
N ARG A 9 31.95 -35.08 -5.12
CA ARG A 9 31.23 -35.69 -6.24
C ARG A 9 29.93 -34.96 -6.55
N GLN A 10 29.24 -34.41 -5.54
CA GLN A 10 28.07 -33.62 -5.70
C GLN A 10 28.37 -32.26 -6.39
N ALA A 11 29.43 -31.57 -5.96
CA ALA A 11 29.91 -30.34 -6.58
C ALA A 11 30.38 -30.53 -8.03
N GLN A 12 31.02 -31.66 -8.35
CA GLN A 12 31.41 -31.99 -9.73
C GLN A 12 30.18 -32.27 -10.63
N ARG A 13 29.12 -32.89 -10.11
CA ARG A 13 27.87 -33.12 -10.86
C ARG A 13 27.13 -31.83 -11.15
N GLN A 14 27.09 -30.90 -10.19
CA GLN A 14 26.48 -29.58 -10.40
C GLN A 14 27.25 -28.74 -11.43
N ARG A 15 28.59 -28.69 -11.34
CA ARG A 15 29.45 -28.02 -12.36
C ARG A 15 29.24 -28.57 -13.77
N ARG A 16 29.10 -29.90 -13.93
CA ARG A 16 28.83 -30.52 -15.26
C ARG A 16 27.48 -30.21 -15.82
N LYS A 17 26.43 -30.02 -14.97
CA LYS A 17 25.11 -29.56 -15.40
C LYS A 17 25.16 -28.10 -15.85
N LEU A 18 25.82 -27.23 -15.08
CA LEU A 18 25.95 -25.79 -15.40
C LEU A 18 26.66 -25.57 -16.75
N VAL A 19 27.78 -26.26 -16.98
CA VAL A 19 28.54 -26.15 -18.23
C VAL A 19 27.73 -26.67 -19.45
N ARG A 20 26.81 -27.59 -19.27
CA ARG A 20 26.01 -28.16 -20.36
C ARG A 20 24.88 -27.20 -20.81
N HIS A 21 24.39 -26.33 -19.93
CA HIS A 21 23.34 -25.35 -20.22
C HIS A 21 23.87 -23.95 -20.57
N LEU A 22 25.17 -23.69 -20.33
CA LEU A 22 25.79 -22.39 -20.61
C LEU A 22 25.59 -21.89 -22.05
N PRO A 23 25.70 -22.71 -23.12
CA PRO A 23 25.47 -22.23 -24.48
C PRO A 23 24.00 -21.89 -24.74
N ILE A 24 23.05 -22.55 -24.08
CA ILE A 24 21.61 -22.28 -24.24
C ILE A 24 21.27 -20.97 -23.54
N ILE A 25 21.79 -20.74 -22.34
CA ILE A 25 21.61 -19.49 -21.59
C ILE A 25 22.22 -18.31 -22.36
N LEU A 26 23.41 -18.50 -22.94
CA LEU A 26 24.07 -17.46 -23.75
C LEU A 26 23.27 -17.13 -25.02
N ALA A 27 22.67 -18.13 -25.67
CA ALA A 27 21.83 -17.93 -26.86
C ALA A 27 20.53 -17.20 -26.54
N LEU A 28 19.88 -17.52 -25.40
CA LEU A 28 18.70 -16.81 -24.92
C LEU A 28 19.01 -15.36 -24.53
N PHE A 29 20.14 -15.12 -23.88
CA PHE A 29 20.60 -13.78 -23.53
C PHE A 29 20.87 -12.92 -24.76
N LEU A 30 21.49 -13.48 -25.82
CA LEU A 30 21.74 -12.79 -27.08
C LEU A 30 20.44 -12.51 -27.86
N ALA A 31 19.46 -13.42 -27.83
CA ALA A 31 18.15 -13.21 -28.43
C ALA A 31 17.37 -12.10 -27.71
N PHE A 32 17.39 -12.10 -26.37
CA PHE A 32 16.74 -11.07 -25.56
C PHE A 32 17.37 -9.68 -25.75
N SER A 33 18.71 -9.61 -25.83
CA SER A 33 19.44 -8.36 -26.12
C SER A 33 19.16 -7.81 -27.52
N ALA A 34 18.93 -8.67 -28.50
CA ALA A 34 18.54 -8.26 -29.85
C ALA A 34 17.11 -7.72 -29.90
N LEU A 35 16.19 -8.32 -29.13
CA LEU A 35 14.81 -7.85 -28.99
C LEU A 35 14.76 -6.46 -28.32
N ALA A 36 15.49 -6.30 -27.21
CA ALA A 36 15.58 -5.03 -26.50
C ALA A 36 16.19 -3.91 -27.35
N ALA A 37 17.20 -4.22 -28.17
CA ALA A 37 17.78 -3.26 -29.10
C ALA A 37 16.81 -2.88 -30.24
N GLY A 38 15.96 -3.81 -30.67
CA GLY A 38 14.91 -3.56 -31.67
C GLY A 38 13.84 -2.60 -31.14
N VAL A 39 13.38 -2.84 -29.90
CA VAL A 39 12.40 -1.95 -29.23
C VAL A 39 12.97 -0.56 -29.00
N PHE A 40 14.23 -0.44 -28.60
CA PHE A 40 14.90 0.85 -28.39
C PHE A 40 15.09 1.63 -29.70
N ALA A 41 15.33 0.96 -30.80
CA ALA A 41 15.42 1.59 -32.12
C ALA A 41 14.06 2.07 -32.63
N LEU A 42 12.98 1.32 -32.35
CA LEU A 42 11.61 1.69 -32.69
C LEU A 42 11.14 2.93 -31.93
N THR A 43 11.41 2.97 -30.61
CA THR A 43 11.07 4.14 -29.76
C THR A 43 11.79 5.40 -30.20
N ARG A 44 13.08 5.33 -30.59
CA ARG A 44 13.80 6.48 -31.14
C ARG A 44 13.27 6.96 -32.49
N PHE A 45 12.73 6.08 -33.31
CA PHE A 45 12.14 6.44 -34.61
C PHE A 45 10.79 7.15 -34.45
N VAL A 46 10.00 6.81 -33.43
CA VAL A 46 8.69 7.43 -33.12
C VAL A 46 8.86 8.83 -32.50
N LEU A 47 9.87 9.03 -31.64
CA LEU A 47 10.11 10.29 -30.92
C LEU A 47 10.61 11.46 -31.79
N ASN A 48 10.93 11.24 -33.06
CA ASN A 48 11.55 12.26 -33.94
C ASN A 48 10.58 12.91 -34.92
N ARG A 49 9.25 12.89 -34.70
CA ARG A 49 8.26 13.63 -35.52
C ARG A 49 7.60 14.74 -34.72
N GLN A 50 7.76 15.99 -35.20
CA GLN A 50 7.27 17.25 -34.65
C GLN A 50 5.73 17.44 -34.72
N PRO A 51 5.12 18.35 -33.91
CA PRO A 51 3.71 18.38 -33.59
C PRO A 51 2.83 19.22 -34.53
N ILE A 52 1.55 18.91 -34.59
CA ILE A 52 0.51 19.78 -35.20
C ILE A 52 -0.63 20.03 -34.18
N SER A 53 -1.01 21.28 -34.17
CA SER A 53 -1.88 22.07 -33.31
C SER A 53 -3.28 21.57 -32.93
N SER A 54 -3.70 22.11 -31.80
CA SER A 54 -4.97 22.10 -31.07
C SER A 54 -6.28 22.33 -31.88
N ALA A 55 -7.35 21.64 -31.47
CA ALA A 55 -8.73 22.12 -31.61
C ALA A 55 -9.59 21.65 -30.43
N SER A 56 -10.28 22.61 -29.84
CA SER A 56 -11.22 22.44 -28.71
C SER A 56 -12.56 21.87 -29.20
N ALA A 57 -13.17 20.98 -28.44
CA ALA A 57 -14.58 20.61 -28.59
C ALA A 57 -15.25 20.38 -27.24
N SER A 58 -16.44 20.93 -27.14
CA SER A 58 -17.30 21.11 -25.99
C SER A 58 -18.09 19.85 -25.60
N PHE A 59 -18.32 19.70 -24.31
CA PHE A 59 -19.11 18.63 -23.68
C PHE A 59 -20.61 18.78 -23.83
N SER A 60 -21.29 17.65 -24.05
CA SER A 60 -22.74 17.50 -23.83
C SER A 60 -22.96 16.27 -22.91
N THR A 61 -23.79 16.49 -21.89
CA THR A 61 -24.16 15.53 -20.85
C THR A 61 -25.29 14.60 -21.30
N ALA A 62 -25.13 13.30 -21.07
CA ALA A 62 -26.25 12.36 -20.94
C ALA A 62 -25.97 11.33 -19.83
N LYS A 63 -27.03 11.09 -19.05
CA LYS A 63 -27.08 10.34 -17.80
C LYS A 63 -27.61 8.93 -18.05
N THR A 64 -27.04 7.90 -17.45
CA THR A 64 -27.60 6.73 -16.76
C THR A 64 -26.86 5.43 -17.07
N ALA A 65 -26.44 4.76 -16.02
CA ALA A 65 -26.68 3.37 -15.60
C ALA A 65 -25.58 2.94 -14.63
N SER A 66 -25.92 2.11 -13.65
CA SER A 66 -25.05 1.56 -12.61
C SER A 66 -23.86 0.83 -13.22
N GLU A 67 -22.66 1.31 -12.93
CA GLU A 67 -21.42 0.71 -13.40
C GLU A 67 -20.55 0.36 -12.19
N ASP A 68 -20.02 -0.84 -12.25
CA ASP A 68 -18.80 -1.24 -11.57
C ASP A 68 -17.74 -0.14 -11.78
N PRO A 69 -16.99 0.33 -10.78
CA PRO A 69 -16.06 1.43 -10.97
C PRO A 69 -14.94 1.01 -11.91
N ALA A 70 -15.11 1.35 -13.19
CA ALA A 70 -14.06 1.27 -14.19
C ALA A 70 -12.93 2.21 -13.75
N GLN A 71 -11.76 1.66 -13.43
CA GLN A 71 -10.60 2.43 -13.01
C GLN A 71 -10.01 3.19 -14.19
N PRO A 72 -9.81 4.51 -14.09
CA PRO A 72 -9.00 5.23 -15.04
C PRO A 72 -7.52 4.88 -14.79
N VAL A 73 -6.89 4.19 -15.71
CA VAL A 73 -5.44 4.07 -15.74
C VAL A 73 -4.91 5.28 -16.51
N SER A 74 -4.33 6.23 -15.82
CA SER A 74 -3.54 7.27 -16.46
C SER A 74 -2.27 6.64 -17.04
N SER A 75 -2.29 6.35 -18.34
CA SER A 75 -1.11 5.85 -19.05
C SER A 75 -0.29 7.04 -19.56
N PRO A 76 1.04 7.03 -19.39
CA PRO A 76 1.92 8.03 -20.01
C PRO A 76 2.00 7.90 -21.51
N ALA A 77 1.46 6.83 -22.09
CA ALA A 77 1.54 6.54 -23.50
C ALA A 77 0.39 7.17 -24.31
N SER A 78 0.71 7.88 -25.39
CA SER A 78 -0.29 8.45 -26.28
C SER A 78 -0.78 7.43 -27.32
N GLY A 79 -2.09 7.24 -27.40
CA GLY A 79 -2.76 6.37 -28.37
C GLY A 79 -3.19 5.03 -27.79
N THR A 80 -4.26 4.45 -28.39
CA THR A 80 -4.95 3.25 -27.90
C THR A 80 -4.02 2.05 -27.74
N LEU A 81 -3.14 1.78 -28.72
CA LEU A 81 -2.19 0.65 -28.62
C LEU A 81 -1.17 0.81 -27.50
N ALA A 82 -0.69 2.01 -27.25
CA ALA A 82 0.25 2.25 -26.19
C ALA A 82 -0.41 2.13 -24.79
N GLN A 83 -1.65 2.59 -24.67
CA GLN A 83 -2.45 2.38 -23.45
C GLN A 83 -2.74 0.89 -23.23
N ALA A 84 -3.12 0.16 -24.28
CA ALA A 84 -3.34 -1.28 -24.19
C ALA A 84 -2.06 -2.03 -23.79
N ALA A 85 -0.91 -1.63 -24.30
CA ALA A 85 0.38 -2.22 -23.92
C ALA A 85 0.71 -1.99 -22.42
N TYR A 86 0.44 -0.79 -21.90
CA TYR A 86 0.61 -0.48 -20.49
C TYR A 86 -0.31 -1.33 -19.60
N ILE A 87 -1.59 -1.45 -19.98
CA ILE A 87 -2.58 -2.28 -19.28
C ILE A 87 -2.16 -3.76 -19.32
N ALA A 88 -1.73 -4.26 -20.46
CA ALA A 88 -1.28 -5.65 -20.63
C ALA A 88 -0.01 -5.94 -19.81
N ALA A 89 0.91 -4.98 -19.67
CA ALA A 89 2.08 -5.13 -18.83
C ALA A 89 1.70 -5.39 -17.36
N GLY A 90 0.58 -4.82 -16.87
CA GLY A 90 0.00 -5.10 -15.57
C GLY A 90 -0.87 -6.37 -15.52
N TYR A 91 -0.76 -7.26 -16.50
CA TYR A 91 -1.48 -8.55 -16.59
C TYR A 91 -2.99 -8.43 -16.83
N ASP A 92 -3.53 -7.26 -17.16
CA ASP A 92 -4.94 -7.06 -17.49
C ASP A 92 -5.18 -7.21 -19.00
N TYR A 93 -4.90 -8.41 -19.48
CA TYR A 93 -4.99 -8.71 -20.92
C TYR A 93 -6.41 -8.55 -21.46
N ASP A 94 -7.43 -8.89 -20.68
CA ASP A 94 -8.82 -8.75 -21.12
C ASP A 94 -9.19 -7.29 -21.38
N ARG A 95 -8.79 -6.39 -20.49
CA ARG A 95 -9.01 -4.96 -20.65
C ARG A 95 -8.19 -4.38 -21.80
N ALA A 96 -6.91 -4.80 -21.94
CA ALA A 96 -6.06 -4.37 -23.04
C ALA A 96 -6.66 -4.76 -24.40
N ILE A 97 -7.14 -6.00 -24.54
CA ILE A 97 -7.81 -6.51 -25.74
C ILE A 97 -9.12 -5.77 -25.99
N ALA A 98 -9.93 -5.53 -24.95
CA ALA A 98 -11.18 -4.80 -25.08
C ALA A 98 -10.93 -3.36 -25.57
N LEU A 99 -9.95 -2.66 -25.01
CA LEU A 99 -9.58 -1.31 -25.41
C LEU A 99 -9.19 -1.21 -26.90
N ILE A 100 -8.42 -2.19 -27.40
CA ILE A 100 -8.06 -2.24 -28.84
C ILE A 100 -9.30 -2.49 -29.69
N LYS A 101 -10.18 -3.43 -29.29
CA LYS A 101 -11.38 -3.80 -30.04
C LYS A 101 -12.45 -2.69 -30.07
N GLU A 102 -12.48 -1.81 -29.08
CA GLU A 102 -13.38 -0.65 -29.02
C GLU A 102 -12.95 0.47 -29.96
N ASP A 103 -11.68 0.55 -30.31
CA ASP A 103 -11.16 1.52 -31.27
C ASP A 103 -11.38 1.04 -32.70
N SER A 104 -12.46 1.49 -33.34
CA SER A 104 -12.81 1.09 -34.71
C SER A 104 -11.74 1.43 -35.76
N SER A 105 -10.84 2.38 -35.48
CA SER A 105 -9.73 2.74 -36.36
C SER A 105 -8.64 1.67 -36.41
N LEU A 106 -8.60 0.79 -35.39
CA LEU A 106 -7.65 -0.31 -35.27
C LEU A 106 -8.19 -1.66 -35.76
N ALA A 107 -9.43 -1.74 -36.23
CA ALA A 107 -10.09 -3.00 -36.58
C ALA A 107 -9.35 -3.85 -37.60
N GLU A 108 -8.65 -3.22 -38.55
CA GLU A 108 -7.85 -3.88 -39.58
C GLU A 108 -6.35 -3.57 -39.49
N ASP A 109 -5.93 -2.90 -38.39
CA ASP A 109 -4.53 -2.55 -38.17
C ASP A 109 -3.71 -3.82 -37.84
N PRO A 110 -2.68 -4.16 -38.65
CA PRO A 110 -1.88 -5.36 -38.39
C PRO A 110 -1.21 -5.39 -37.02
N ALA A 111 -0.76 -4.24 -36.50
CA ALA A 111 -0.11 -4.17 -35.18
C ALA A 111 -1.14 -4.39 -34.05
N ALA A 112 -2.37 -3.92 -34.21
CA ALA A 112 -3.46 -4.19 -33.27
C ALA A 112 -3.84 -5.68 -33.23
N LEU A 113 -3.95 -6.32 -34.39
CA LEU A 113 -4.26 -7.74 -34.47
C LEU A 113 -3.13 -8.62 -33.89
N GLU A 114 -1.86 -8.24 -34.13
CA GLU A 114 -0.70 -8.90 -33.54
C GLU A 114 -0.68 -8.74 -32.00
N ALA A 115 -0.96 -7.54 -31.50
CA ALA A 115 -1.04 -7.26 -30.07
C ALA A 115 -2.13 -8.10 -29.39
N ILE A 116 -3.35 -8.17 -29.96
CA ILE A 116 -4.44 -9.00 -29.44
C ILE A 116 -4.00 -10.47 -29.37
N THR A 117 -3.41 -11.01 -30.45
CA THR A 117 -2.93 -12.40 -30.46
C THR A 117 -1.89 -12.65 -29.38
N SER A 118 -0.91 -11.74 -29.24
CA SER A 118 0.15 -11.83 -28.22
C SER A 118 -0.44 -11.79 -26.79
N TYR A 119 -1.45 -10.96 -26.56
CA TYR A 119 -2.10 -10.87 -25.23
C TYR A 119 -2.95 -12.10 -24.93
N GLU A 120 -3.63 -12.69 -25.92
CA GLU A 120 -4.35 -13.95 -25.73
C GLU A 120 -3.40 -15.12 -25.40
N GLU A 121 -2.25 -15.19 -26.07
CA GLU A 121 -1.20 -16.18 -25.79
C GLU A 121 -0.58 -15.97 -24.40
N ALA A 122 -0.24 -14.73 -24.04
CA ALA A 122 0.32 -14.39 -22.74
C ALA A 122 -0.69 -14.73 -21.61
N LYS A 123 -1.96 -14.35 -21.76
CA LYS A 123 -3.02 -14.71 -20.82
C LYS A 123 -3.14 -16.22 -20.62
N ALA A 124 -3.07 -17.00 -21.70
CA ALA A 124 -3.17 -18.46 -21.65
C ALA A 124 -1.98 -19.13 -20.92
N SER A 125 -0.86 -18.43 -20.78
CA SER A 125 0.35 -18.91 -20.07
C SER A 125 0.36 -18.60 -18.57
N LEU A 126 -0.58 -17.80 -18.06
CA LEU A 126 -0.64 -17.43 -16.65
C LEU A 126 -0.98 -18.62 -15.77
N LEU A 127 -0.43 -18.62 -14.56
CA LEU A 127 -0.64 -19.64 -13.55
C LEU A 127 -1.32 -19.04 -12.30
N PRO A 128 -2.19 -19.79 -11.60
CA PRO A 128 -2.80 -19.33 -10.38
C PRO A 128 -1.75 -19.19 -9.26
N ALA A 129 -1.72 -18.01 -8.63
CA ALA A 129 -0.89 -17.75 -7.48
C ALA A 129 -1.53 -18.32 -6.20
N ASP A 130 -0.69 -18.60 -5.18
CA ASP A 130 -1.17 -19.04 -3.87
C ASP A 130 -1.72 -17.87 -3.04
N VAL A 131 -3.01 -17.59 -3.20
CA VAL A 131 -3.71 -16.50 -2.50
C VAL A 131 -3.84 -16.72 -0.98
N GLN A 132 -3.50 -17.92 -0.47
CA GLN A 132 -3.55 -18.22 0.97
C GLN A 132 -2.24 -17.91 1.71
N ASN A 133 -1.17 -17.60 0.97
CA ASN A 133 0.16 -17.31 1.50
C ASN A 133 0.74 -15.99 0.96
N VAL A 134 -0.11 -14.98 0.78
CA VAL A 134 0.32 -13.65 0.32
C VAL A 134 0.85 -12.83 1.49
N PRO A 135 2.10 -12.36 1.45
CA PRO A 135 2.60 -11.44 2.47
C PRO A 135 1.93 -10.07 2.36
N HIS A 136 1.73 -9.44 3.52
CA HIS A 136 1.27 -8.06 3.63
C HIS A 136 2.31 -7.26 4.41
N VAL A 137 2.94 -6.30 3.76
CA VAL A 137 3.95 -5.42 4.36
C VAL A 137 3.37 -4.03 4.60
N PHE A 138 3.86 -3.33 5.64
CA PHE A 138 3.38 -1.99 5.89
C PHE A 138 4.48 -1.03 6.33
N PHE A 139 4.20 0.24 6.09
CA PHE A 139 5.05 1.40 6.34
C PHE A 139 4.25 2.49 7.04
N HIS A 140 4.95 3.48 7.60
CA HIS A 140 4.43 4.80 7.93
C HIS A 140 4.96 5.83 6.92
N SER A 141 4.72 7.13 7.17
CA SER A 141 5.31 8.19 6.34
C SER A 141 6.82 8.07 6.27
N LEU A 142 7.40 8.27 5.07
CA LEU A 142 8.82 8.07 4.85
C LEU A 142 9.66 9.26 5.34
N ILE A 143 10.81 8.97 5.92
CA ILE A 143 11.83 9.98 6.22
C ILE A 143 12.51 10.37 4.90
N MET A 144 12.29 11.62 4.47
CA MET A 144 12.87 12.17 3.24
C MET A 144 14.21 12.86 3.48
N ASP A 145 14.42 13.41 4.70
CA ASP A 145 15.65 14.07 5.13
C ASP A 145 16.11 13.47 6.47
N THR A 146 17.04 12.54 6.39
CA THR A 146 17.56 11.81 7.56
C THR A 146 18.34 12.71 8.51
N ALA A 147 18.94 13.80 8.02
CA ALA A 147 19.66 14.75 8.88
C ALA A 147 18.71 15.52 9.81
N LYS A 148 17.47 15.78 9.37
CA LYS A 148 16.44 16.41 10.18
C LYS A 148 15.75 15.41 11.11
N ALA A 149 15.42 14.22 10.61
CA ALA A 149 14.73 13.20 11.41
C ALA A 149 15.63 12.62 12.53
N PHE A 150 16.94 12.61 12.30
CA PHE A 150 17.93 12.03 13.23
C PHE A 150 18.84 13.09 13.86
N ASP A 151 18.33 14.30 14.12
CA ASP A 151 19.06 15.42 14.72
C ASP A 151 19.38 15.26 16.21
N GLY A 152 18.84 14.21 16.85
CA GLY A 152 19.06 13.86 18.24
C GLY A 152 18.06 14.49 19.22
N ASP A 153 16.99 15.08 18.72
CA ASP A 153 15.90 15.60 19.53
C ASP A 153 15.06 14.47 20.18
N SER A 154 14.03 14.83 20.94
CA SER A 154 13.16 13.87 21.64
C SER A 154 12.34 12.97 20.71
N ARG A 155 12.16 13.31 19.43
CA ARG A 155 11.42 12.53 18.43
C ARG A 155 12.29 11.55 17.66
N THR A 156 13.60 11.84 17.57
CA THR A 156 14.58 10.97 16.87
C THR A 156 14.43 9.48 17.23
N PRO A 157 14.30 9.05 18.51
CA PRO A 157 14.14 7.63 18.83
C PRO A 157 12.86 7.01 18.24
N GLY A 158 11.75 7.75 18.21
CA GLY A 158 10.49 7.32 17.59
C GLY A 158 10.65 7.15 16.09
N TYR A 159 11.13 8.18 15.39
CA TYR A 159 11.35 8.12 13.95
C TYR A 159 12.31 7.00 13.57
N ASN A 160 13.42 6.86 14.31
CA ASN A 160 14.40 5.79 14.08
C ASN A 160 13.81 4.38 14.26
N SER A 161 12.84 4.23 15.16
CA SER A 161 12.18 2.95 15.45
C SER A 161 11.13 2.57 14.42
N VAL A 162 10.16 3.46 14.16
CA VAL A 162 8.92 3.09 13.45
C VAL A 162 8.81 3.61 12.03
N MET A 163 9.72 4.51 11.59
CA MET A 163 9.69 5.06 10.24
C MET A 163 10.74 4.40 9.35
N THR A 164 10.50 4.43 8.04
CA THR A 164 11.40 3.94 6.98
C THR A 164 12.01 5.14 6.28
N THR A 165 13.31 5.10 5.92
CA THR A 165 13.89 6.17 5.10
C THR A 165 13.53 5.99 3.63
N LYS A 166 13.56 7.08 2.86
CA LYS A 166 13.39 7.03 1.40
C LYS A 166 14.31 6.01 0.74
N ASP A 167 15.60 6.03 1.13
CA ASP A 167 16.61 5.15 0.53
C ASP A 167 16.35 3.67 0.84
N GLU A 168 15.86 3.37 2.04
CA GLU A 168 15.43 2.01 2.40
C GLU A 168 14.22 1.58 1.58
N PHE A 169 13.22 2.46 1.43
CA PHE A 169 12.02 2.14 0.67
C PHE A 169 12.32 1.87 -0.80
N LEU A 170 13.16 2.69 -1.44
CA LEU A 170 13.60 2.47 -2.82
C LEU A 170 14.32 1.12 -2.99
N LYS A 171 15.26 0.79 -2.10
CA LYS A 171 15.96 -0.50 -2.11
C LYS A 171 15.01 -1.68 -1.87
N MET A 172 13.96 -1.50 -1.06
CA MET A 172 12.93 -2.53 -0.86
C MET A 172 12.08 -2.74 -2.11
N LEU A 173 11.70 -1.66 -2.82
CA LEU A 173 10.96 -1.79 -4.08
C LEU A 173 11.78 -2.55 -5.13
N ASP A 174 13.07 -2.21 -5.28
CA ASP A 174 13.98 -2.94 -6.16
C ASP A 174 14.06 -4.42 -5.78
N ALA A 175 14.25 -4.72 -4.49
CA ALA A 175 14.35 -6.09 -3.99
C ALA A 175 13.04 -6.89 -4.21
N PHE A 176 11.88 -6.29 -3.98
CA PHE A 176 10.58 -6.92 -4.27
C PHE A 176 10.43 -7.23 -5.77
N TYR A 177 10.77 -6.27 -6.61
CA TYR A 177 10.67 -6.42 -8.05
C TYR A 177 11.61 -7.52 -8.60
N GLU A 178 12.88 -7.51 -8.16
CA GLU A 178 13.90 -8.50 -8.54
C GLU A 178 13.53 -9.92 -8.06
N ASP A 179 12.92 -10.06 -6.87
CA ASP A 179 12.46 -11.34 -6.35
C ASP A 179 11.09 -11.78 -6.92
N GLY A 180 10.54 -11.00 -7.87
CA GLY A 180 9.34 -11.34 -8.61
C GLY A 180 8.04 -11.05 -7.89
N TYR A 181 8.03 -10.22 -6.85
CA TYR A 181 6.78 -9.78 -6.23
C TYR A 181 6.00 -8.83 -7.15
N VAL A 182 4.67 -8.91 -7.06
CA VAL A 182 3.70 -8.11 -7.81
C VAL A 182 2.65 -7.61 -6.83
N LEU A 183 2.41 -6.30 -6.80
CA LEU A 183 1.36 -5.72 -5.97
C LEU A 183 -0.02 -6.20 -6.42
N VAL A 184 -0.83 -6.62 -5.44
CA VAL A 184 -2.23 -7.00 -5.62
C VAL A 184 -3.09 -6.26 -4.59
N ARG A 185 -4.37 -6.06 -4.89
CA ARG A 185 -5.33 -5.54 -3.91
C ARG A 185 -5.64 -6.60 -2.88
N ILE A 186 -5.99 -6.19 -1.66
CA ILE A 186 -6.47 -7.14 -0.66
C ILE A 186 -7.77 -7.83 -1.13
N ARG A 187 -8.58 -7.15 -1.94
CA ARG A 187 -9.80 -7.69 -2.55
C ARG A 187 -9.54 -8.76 -3.60
N ASP A 188 -8.36 -8.76 -4.24
CA ASP A 188 -7.97 -9.81 -5.19
C ASP A 188 -7.67 -11.15 -4.48
N ILE A 189 -7.42 -11.14 -3.16
CA ILE A 189 -7.16 -12.35 -2.36
C ILE A 189 -8.45 -13.08 -2.03
N ALA A 190 -9.50 -12.36 -1.63
CA ALA A 190 -10.83 -12.88 -1.38
C ALA A 190 -11.86 -11.75 -1.46
N SER A 191 -13.05 -12.04 -1.94
CA SER A 191 -14.12 -11.06 -2.10
C SER A 191 -15.51 -11.69 -2.02
N GLU A 192 -16.53 -10.83 -1.89
CA GLU A 192 -17.91 -11.26 -2.05
C GLU A 192 -18.19 -11.64 -3.50
N THR A 193 -18.76 -12.82 -3.70
CA THR A 193 -19.18 -13.37 -5.00
C THR A 193 -20.58 -13.94 -4.90
N THR A 194 -21.20 -14.21 -6.03
CA THR A 194 -22.52 -14.88 -6.06
C THR A 194 -22.34 -16.34 -6.43
N ASP A 195 -22.85 -17.26 -5.60
CA ASP A 195 -22.82 -18.70 -5.87
C ASP A 195 -23.84 -19.11 -6.94
N GLU A 196 -23.83 -20.37 -7.34
CA GLU A 196 -24.75 -20.94 -8.34
C GLU A 196 -26.25 -20.83 -7.94
N ASN A 197 -26.53 -20.64 -6.66
CA ASN A 197 -27.89 -20.49 -6.12
C ASN A 197 -28.32 -19.01 -5.98
N GLY A 198 -27.45 -18.07 -6.33
CA GLY A 198 -27.71 -16.63 -6.21
C GLY A 198 -27.43 -16.07 -4.81
N ASN A 199 -26.77 -16.83 -3.91
CA ASN A 199 -26.40 -16.33 -2.59
C ASN A 199 -25.07 -15.58 -2.64
N THR A 200 -24.96 -14.52 -1.84
CA THR A 200 -23.68 -13.84 -1.60
C THR A 200 -22.80 -14.74 -0.74
N VAL A 201 -21.62 -15.04 -1.22
CA VAL A 201 -20.60 -15.84 -0.53
C VAL A 201 -19.26 -15.10 -0.56
N PHE A 202 -18.44 -15.28 0.47
CA PHE A 202 -17.10 -14.72 0.51
C PHE A 202 -16.09 -15.79 0.06
N SER A 203 -15.54 -15.65 -1.13
CA SER A 203 -14.72 -16.65 -1.81
C SER A 203 -13.26 -16.21 -1.93
N TRP A 204 -12.36 -17.21 -2.02
CA TRP A 204 -10.99 -16.94 -2.44
C TRP A 204 -10.99 -16.38 -3.87
N GLY A 205 -10.16 -15.38 -4.09
CA GLY A 205 -9.91 -14.82 -5.41
C GLY A 205 -9.03 -15.72 -6.27
N GLU A 206 -8.93 -15.36 -7.53
CA GLU A 206 -8.01 -15.98 -8.49
C GLU A 206 -7.06 -14.91 -9.02
N ILE A 207 -5.80 -14.98 -8.60
CA ILE A 207 -4.73 -14.13 -9.09
C ILE A 207 -3.90 -14.96 -10.07
N LEU A 208 -3.90 -14.55 -11.34
CA LEU A 208 -3.18 -15.22 -12.41
C LEU A 208 -1.91 -14.43 -12.76
N LEU A 209 -0.74 -15.04 -12.57
CA LEU A 209 0.57 -14.42 -12.79
C LEU A 209 1.47 -15.32 -13.65
N PRO A 210 2.50 -14.77 -14.32
CA PRO A 210 3.53 -15.57 -14.96
C PRO A 210 4.29 -16.45 -13.97
N GLU A 211 4.89 -17.53 -14.46
CA GLU A 211 5.73 -18.42 -13.64
C GLU A 211 6.85 -17.64 -12.94
N GLY A 212 6.98 -17.85 -11.63
CA GLY A 212 7.98 -17.18 -10.79
C GLY A 212 7.54 -15.84 -10.18
N LYS A 213 6.45 -15.24 -10.64
CA LYS A 213 5.88 -14.05 -10.00
C LYS A 213 5.02 -14.43 -8.78
N LYS A 214 5.01 -13.56 -7.76
CA LYS A 214 4.34 -13.80 -6.45
C LYS A 214 3.54 -12.57 -6.03
N PRO A 215 2.31 -12.72 -5.50
CA PRO A 215 1.53 -11.59 -5.04
C PRO A 215 2.07 -10.99 -3.72
N LEU A 216 1.93 -9.68 -3.56
CA LEU A 216 2.27 -8.89 -2.37
C LEU A 216 1.19 -7.86 -2.11
N VAL A 217 0.73 -7.73 -0.87
CA VAL A 217 -0.09 -6.59 -0.41
C VAL A 217 0.81 -5.61 0.33
N MET A 218 0.58 -4.32 0.10
CA MET A 218 1.30 -3.23 0.77
C MET A 218 0.30 -2.26 1.40
N SER A 219 0.66 -1.65 2.55
CA SER A 219 -0.12 -0.57 3.17
C SER A 219 0.76 0.50 3.78
N GLN A 220 0.19 1.70 3.93
CA GLN A 220 0.79 2.81 4.66
C GLN A 220 -0.16 3.28 5.74
N ASP A 221 0.32 3.35 6.99
CA ASP A 221 -0.45 3.74 8.16
C ASP A 221 -0.25 5.24 8.47
N ASP A 222 -1.22 5.82 9.19
CA ASP A 222 -1.17 7.18 9.75
C ASP A 222 -0.94 8.29 8.70
N VAL A 223 -1.57 8.19 7.52
CA VAL A 223 -1.37 9.17 6.44
C VAL A 223 -2.16 10.45 6.71
N CYS A 224 -1.81 11.12 7.81
CA CYS A 224 -2.36 12.42 8.22
C CYS A 224 -1.35 13.57 8.15
N TYR A 225 -0.05 13.29 8.06
CA TYR A 225 1.04 14.26 8.01
C TYR A 225 0.93 15.29 9.14
N TYR A 226 1.39 14.91 10.32
CA TYR A 226 1.31 15.75 11.51
C TYR A 226 2.11 17.05 11.35
N PRO A 227 1.57 18.22 11.80
CA PRO A 227 2.25 19.50 11.63
C PRO A 227 3.66 19.55 12.20
N TYR A 228 3.93 18.83 13.27
CA TYR A 228 5.26 18.79 13.88
C TYR A 228 6.30 18.07 13.03
N MET A 229 5.88 17.18 12.09
CA MET A 229 6.78 16.41 11.25
C MET A 229 7.31 17.23 10.05
N GLU A 230 6.67 18.35 9.68
CA GLU A 230 7.10 19.19 8.55
C GLU A 230 8.56 19.66 8.65
N LYS A 231 9.05 19.88 9.88
CA LYS A 231 10.42 20.34 10.14
C LYS A 231 11.41 19.20 10.35
N ASP A 232 10.91 18.00 10.51
CA ASP A 232 11.68 16.81 10.87
C ASP A 232 11.98 15.94 9.63
N GLY A 233 11.85 16.51 8.42
CA GLY A 233 12.26 15.85 7.18
C GLY A 233 11.21 14.96 6.53
N PHE A 234 9.93 15.20 6.78
CA PHE A 234 8.80 14.49 6.19
C PHE A 234 8.00 15.35 5.22
N ALA A 235 7.19 14.70 4.40
CA ALA A 235 6.19 15.37 3.57
C ALA A 235 5.19 16.16 4.43
N ARG A 236 4.58 17.17 3.81
CA ARG A 236 3.56 18.00 4.42
C ARG A 236 2.15 17.49 4.15
N ARG A 237 1.88 17.08 2.91
CA ARG A 237 0.56 16.59 2.47
C ARG A 237 0.62 15.97 1.08
N ILE A 238 -0.41 15.22 0.72
CA ILE A 238 -0.65 14.75 -0.65
C ILE A 238 -1.49 15.77 -1.40
N VAL A 239 -1.13 15.98 -2.67
CA VAL A 239 -1.83 16.84 -3.62
C VAL A 239 -2.02 16.11 -4.94
N ILE A 240 -2.83 16.68 -5.84
CA ILE A 240 -2.97 16.18 -7.21
C ILE A 240 -1.97 16.92 -8.09
N GLY A 241 -1.10 16.18 -8.77
CA GLY A 241 -0.14 16.70 -9.72
C GLY A 241 -0.78 17.24 -11.01
N GLU A 242 0.02 17.91 -11.83
CA GLU A 242 -0.44 18.44 -13.14
C GLU A 242 -0.85 17.31 -14.11
N ASP A 243 -0.31 16.11 -13.92
CA ASP A 243 -0.62 14.88 -14.65
C ASP A 243 -1.87 14.16 -14.16
N GLY A 244 -2.52 14.66 -13.10
CA GLY A 244 -3.70 14.07 -12.47
C GLY A 244 -3.39 12.92 -11.51
N LYS A 245 -2.11 12.63 -11.24
CA LYS A 245 -1.68 11.60 -10.27
C LYS A 245 -1.50 12.19 -8.87
N PRO A 246 -1.59 11.35 -7.81
CA PRO A 246 -1.28 11.80 -6.46
C PRO A 246 0.23 12.03 -6.32
N THR A 247 0.60 13.21 -5.80
CA THR A 247 1.99 13.58 -5.49
C THR A 247 2.06 14.23 -4.11
N ALA A 248 3.26 14.57 -3.61
CA ALA A 248 3.41 15.13 -2.27
C ALA A 248 4.01 16.54 -2.29
N GLU A 249 3.61 17.36 -1.32
CA GLU A 249 4.29 18.61 -0.97
C GLU A 249 5.25 18.40 0.20
N MET A 250 6.39 19.07 0.14
CA MET A 250 7.39 19.14 1.21
C MET A 250 7.83 20.58 1.44
N VAL A 251 8.03 20.96 2.72
CA VAL A 251 8.60 22.25 3.08
C VAL A 251 10.13 22.14 3.00
N MET A 252 10.72 22.94 2.15
CA MET A 252 12.16 22.97 1.93
C MET A 252 12.88 23.80 3.00
N GLU A 253 14.21 23.74 3.03
CA GLU A 253 15.03 24.42 4.03
C GLU A 253 14.85 25.96 4.04
N ASP A 254 14.62 26.55 2.87
CA ASP A 254 14.37 27.99 2.71
C ASP A 254 12.91 28.40 3.01
N GLY A 255 12.06 27.44 3.44
CA GLY A 255 10.66 27.64 3.73
C GLY A 255 9.75 27.61 2.49
N SER A 256 10.29 27.41 1.29
CA SER A 256 9.49 27.19 0.08
C SER A 256 8.80 25.83 0.11
N ILE A 257 7.71 25.69 -0.65
CA ILE A 257 7.01 24.42 -0.83
C ILE A 257 7.43 23.84 -2.18
N SER A 258 7.91 22.59 -2.15
CA SER A 258 8.22 21.83 -3.36
C SER A 258 7.23 20.70 -3.51
N THR A 259 6.82 20.39 -4.76
CA THR A 259 5.99 19.24 -5.11
C THR A 259 6.84 18.17 -5.78
N GLY A 260 6.67 16.91 -5.37
CA GLY A 260 7.47 15.82 -5.93
C GLY A 260 7.31 14.49 -5.16
N PRO A 261 8.21 13.53 -5.40
CA PRO A 261 8.14 12.19 -4.78
C PRO A 261 8.65 12.23 -3.32
N TYR A 262 7.89 12.87 -2.44
CA TYR A 262 8.27 13.09 -1.05
C TYR A 262 7.59 12.16 -0.05
N ASP A 263 6.99 11.06 -0.49
CA ASP A 263 6.51 9.98 0.38
C ASP A 263 6.26 8.70 -0.44
N LEU A 264 5.82 7.62 0.22
CA LEU A 264 5.50 6.32 -0.38
C LEU A 264 4.57 6.45 -1.59
N ILE A 265 3.51 7.26 -1.48
CA ILE A 265 2.49 7.39 -2.54
C ILE A 265 3.13 7.79 -3.87
N PRO A 266 3.76 8.96 -4.01
CA PRO A 266 4.33 9.34 -5.31
C PRO A 266 5.53 8.49 -5.73
N ILE A 267 6.35 8.01 -4.79
CA ILE A 267 7.48 7.12 -5.12
C ILE A 267 6.98 5.81 -5.73
N LEU A 268 5.89 5.24 -5.19
CA LEU A 268 5.31 4.02 -5.72
C LEU A 268 4.62 4.25 -7.08
N GLU A 269 4.02 5.43 -7.31
CA GLU A 269 3.50 5.80 -8.63
C GLU A 269 4.61 5.85 -9.68
N ASP A 270 5.71 6.54 -9.38
CA ASP A 270 6.89 6.63 -10.25
C ASP A 270 7.46 5.24 -10.55
N PHE A 271 7.62 4.40 -9.51
CA PHE A 271 8.13 3.05 -9.66
C PHE A 271 7.24 2.16 -10.54
N ILE A 272 5.91 2.23 -10.38
CA ILE A 272 4.98 1.46 -11.21
C ILE A 272 4.89 2.02 -12.64
N GLU A 273 5.11 3.31 -12.85
CA GLU A 273 5.22 3.87 -14.20
C GLU A 273 6.42 3.29 -14.95
N GLU A 274 7.56 3.13 -14.27
CA GLU A 274 8.76 2.50 -14.82
C GLU A 274 8.63 0.97 -14.92
N HIS A 275 7.88 0.35 -14.00
CA HIS A 275 7.70 -1.11 -13.87
C HIS A 275 6.21 -1.49 -13.81
N PRO A 276 5.43 -1.35 -14.89
CA PRO A 276 4.00 -1.61 -14.86
C PRO A 276 3.65 -3.07 -14.51
N ASP A 277 4.57 -3.99 -14.73
CA ASP A 277 4.46 -5.41 -14.35
C ASP A 277 4.67 -5.66 -12.83
N PHE A 278 5.01 -4.63 -12.06
CA PHE A 278 4.98 -4.67 -10.60
C PHE A 278 3.57 -4.53 -10.02
N SER A 279 2.57 -4.18 -10.83
CA SER A 279 1.20 -3.86 -10.41
C SER A 279 0.18 -4.75 -11.12
N TYR A 280 -0.45 -5.68 -10.41
CA TYR A 280 -1.50 -6.54 -10.94
C TYR A 280 -2.77 -5.73 -11.21
N LYS A 281 -3.13 -5.60 -12.50
CA LYS A 281 -4.33 -4.89 -12.96
C LYS A 281 -4.46 -3.48 -12.37
N GLY A 282 -3.34 -2.77 -12.25
CA GLY A 282 -3.31 -1.41 -11.72
C GLY A 282 -3.43 -1.29 -10.20
N ALA A 283 -3.20 -2.36 -9.44
CA ALA A 283 -3.19 -2.33 -7.98
C ALA A 283 -2.14 -1.36 -7.44
N ARG A 284 -2.47 -0.73 -6.32
CA ARG A 284 -1.58 0.09 -5.49
C ARG A 284 -1.59 -0.42 -4.06
N ALA A 285 -1.04 0.35 -3.13
CA ALA A 285 -1.09 0.04 -1.71
C ALA A 285 -2.42 0.49 -1.07
N ILE A 286 -2.64 0.06 0.17
CA ILE A 286 -3.74 0.49 1.04
C ILE A 286 -3.26 1.70 1.83
N ILE A 287 -4.05 2.78 1.87
CA ILE A 287 -3.80 3.96 2.69
C ILE A 287 -4.74 3.96 3.87
N ALA A 288 -4.18 3.92 5.09
CA ALA A 288 -4.95 3.83 6.32
C ALA A 288 -4.99 5.18 7.05
N PHE A 289 -6.20 5.68 7.32
CA PHE A 289 -6.42 6.98 7.91
C PHE A 289 -6.87 6.89 9.36
N THR A 290 -6.16 7.61 10.23
CA THR A 290 -6.70 8.13 11.50
C THR A 290 -7.53 9.40 11.21
N GLY A 291 -8.24 9.92 12.22
CA GLY A 291 -9.12 11.09 12.04
C GLY A 291 -8.77 12.31 12.87
N TYR A 292 -8.09 12.13 14.00
CA TYR A 292 -7.96 13.18 15.04
C TYR A 292 -7.16 14.43 14.62
N GLU A 293 -6.28 14.33 13.63
CA GLU A 293 -5.55 15.46 13.03
C GLU A 293 -5.99 15.76 11.59
N GLY A 294 -6.98 14.99 11.08
CA GLY A 294 -7.41 15.04 9.70
C GLY A 294 -6.69 14.00 8.83
N ILE A 295 -6.80 14.12 7.52
CA ILE A 295 -6.27 13.14 6.55
C ILE A 295 -5.43 13.80 5.47
N LEU A 296 -4.45 13.07 4.93
CA LEU A 296 -3.64 13.46 3.76
C LEU A 296 -2.88 14.80 3.94
N GLY A 297 -2.72 15.29 5.19
CA GLY A 297 -2.10 16.58 5.50
C GLY A 297 -3.08 17.76 5.56
N TYR A 298 -4.37 17.52 5.35
CA TYR A 298 -5.44 18.50 5.50
C TYR A 298 -6.07 18.41 6.87
N ARG A 299 -6.35 19.55 7.51
CA ARG A 299 -6.88 19.64 8.88
C ARG A 299 -8.40 19.48 8.86
N THR A 300 -8.88 18.24 8.60
CA THR A 300 -10.29 17.92 8.39
C THR A 300 -11.04 17.49 9.64
N ALA A 301 -10.36 17.28 10.78
CA ALA A 301 -10.99 16.92 12.05
C ALA A 301 -11.88 18.05 12.59
N ALA A 302 -12.95 17.70 13.28
CA ALA A 302 -13.90 18.67 13.83
C ALA A 302 -13.26 19.67 14.81
N SER A 303 -12.12 19.30 15.43
CA SER A 303 -11.32 20.21 16.28
C SER A 303 -10.77 21.43 15.54
N TYR A 304 -10.73 21.39 14.19
CA TYR A 304 -10.28 22.48 13.33
C TYR A 304 -11.44 23.30 12.73
N SER A 305 -12.68 23.08 13.16
CA SER A 305 -13.88 23.74 12.60
C SER A 305 -13.85 25.28 12.65
N ASP A 306 -13.11 25.85 13.60
CA ASP A 306 -12.92 27.30 13.71
C ASP A 306 -11.83 27.86 12.75
N SER A 307 -11.10 27.00 12.07
CA SER A 307 -10.09 27.41 11.08
C SER A 307 -10.75 28.01 9.84
N PRO A 308 -10.28 29.16 9.33
CA PRO A 308 -10.80 29.72 8.10
C PRO A 308 -10.64 28.84 6.87
N ASN A 309 -9.74 27.83 6.93
CA ASN A 309 -9.45 26.90 5.85
C ASN A 309 -10.21 25.57 6.00
N TYR A 310 -10.97 25.35 7.06
CA TYR A 310 -11.56 24.06 7.42
C TYR A 310 -12.38 23.44 6.27
N GLU A 311 -13.31 24.18 5.69
CA GLU A 311 -14.14 23.68 4.58
C GLU A 311 -13.30 23.43 3.31
N GLN A 312 -12.32 24.29 3.04
CA GLN A 312 -11.40 24.11 1.91
C GLN A 312 -10.52 22.86 2.09
N ASP A 313 -10.01 22.63 3.30
CA ASP A 313 -9.21 21.46 3.61
C ASP A 313 -10.02 20.16 3.43
N ARG A 314 -11.28 20.15 3.88
CA ARG A 314 -12.19 19.02 3.68
C ARG A 314 -12.46 18.73 2.20
N GLU A 315 -12.73 19.80 1.42
CA GLU A 315 -12.96 19.67 -0.02
C GLU A 315 -11.73 19.14 -0.74
N GLN A 316 -10.54 19.66 -0.42
CA GLN A 316 -9.30 19.21 -1.04
C GLN A 316 -8.96 17.76 -0.63
N ALA A 317 -9.10 17.40 0.64
CA ALA A 317 -8.90 16.04 1.12
C ALA A 317 -9.80 15.04 0.38
N ALA A 318 -11.07 15.37 0.18
CA ALA A 318 -12.00 14.53 -0.57
C ALA A 318 -11.59 14.35 -2.05
N LYS A 319 -11.12 15.42 -2.71
CA LYS A 319 -10.60 15.36 -4.09
C LYS A 319 -9.37 14.48 -4.20
N VAL A 320 -8.42 14.63 -3.26
CA VAL A 320 -7.20 13.79 -3.24
C VAL A 320 -7.54 12.34 -2.94
N ALA A 321 -8.46 12.07 -2.01
CA ALA A 321 -8.94 10.72 -1.73
C ALA A 321 -9.61 10.07 -2.94
N GLN A 322 -10.38 10.84 -3.73
CA GLN A 322 -10.94 10.33 -4.98
C GLN A 322 -9.85 10.08 -6.02
N CYS A 323 -8.87 10.98 -6.16
CA CYS A 323 -7.72 10.79 -7.05
C CYS A 323 -6.93 9.50 -6.70
N LEU A 324 -6.72 9.22 -5.41
CA LEU A 324 -6.10 7.96 -4.98
C LEU A 324 -6.89 6.74 -5.46
N LYS A 325 -8.21 6.71 -5.24
CA LYS A 325 -9.07 5.60 -5.71
C LYS A 325 -9.03 5.44 -7.22
N ASP A 326 -9.10 6.55 -7.95
CA ASP A 326 -9.06 6.58 -9.41
C ASP A 326 -7.73 6.05 -9.98
N ASN A 327 -6.65 6.13 -9.20
CA ASN A 327 -5.34 5.59 -9.52
C ASN A 327 -5.05 4.20 -8.92
N GLY A 328 -6.07 3.52 -8.37
CA GLY A 328 -5.97 2.11 -7.94
C GLY A 328 -5.56 1.88 -6.49
N TRP A 329 -5.47 2.95 -5.68
CA TRP A 329 -5.22 2.86 -4.24
C TRP A 329 -6.46 2.39 -3.50
N GLU A 330 -6.27 1.53 -2.49
CA GLU A 330 -7.31 1.14 -1.54
C GLU A 330 -7.23 2.05 -0.30
N LEU A 331 -8.39 2.47 0.23
CA LEU A 331 -8.46 3.32 1.42
C LEU A 331 -9.00 2.52 2.59
N ALA A 332 -8.51 2.78 3.81
CA ALA A 332 -8.82 2.00 4.99
C ALA A 332 -9.04 2.86 6.24
N SER A 333 -9.82 2.32 7.18
CA SER A 333 -9.89 2.85 8.54
C SER A 333 -8.67 2.43 9.36
N HIS A 334 -8.10 3.40 10.09
CA HIS A 334 -7.09 3.16 11.14
C HIS A 334 -7.56 3.65 12.51
N SER A 335 -8.87 3.52 12.81
CA SER A 335 -9.62 4.17 13.89
C SER A 335 -9.51 5.69 13.88
N TRP A 336 -10.43 6.40 14.56
CA TRP A 336 -10.35 7.85 14.60
C TRP A 336 -9.18 8.35 15.43
N GLY A 337 -8.99 7.78 16.62
CA GLY A 337 -8.00 8.24 17.61
C GLY A 337 -6.78 7.34 17.75
N HIS A 338 -6.49 6.46 16.80
CA HIS A 338 -5.38 5.50 16.86
C HIS A 338 -5.40 4.64 18.15
N LEU A 339 -6.58 4.13 18.53
CA LEU A 339 -6.79 3.47 19.81
C LEU A 339 -6.44 1.97 19.78
N TRP A 340 -6.13 1.42 20.94
CA TRP A 340 -5.96 -0.02 21.15
C TRP A 340 -7.33 -0.73 21.12
N MET A 341 -7.79 -1.12 19.94
CA MET A 341 -9.15 -1.61 19.70
C MET A 341 -9.40 -3.04 20.22
N GLY A 342 -8.35 -3.82 20.33
CA GLY A 342 -8.44 -5.26 20.56
C GLY A 342 -8.24 -5.69 22.01
N VAL A 343 -8.05 -7.01 22.13
CA VAL A 343 -7.84 -7.66 23.42
C VAL A 343 -6.49 -7.32 24.02
N SER A 344 -6.45 -7.25 25.34
CA SER A 344 -5.19 -7.09 26.09
C SER A 344 -4.39 -8.39 26.06
N SER A 345 -3.07 -8.28 25.95
CA SER A 345 -2.16 -9.40 26.15
C SER A 345 -1.93 -9.73 27.62
N VAL A 346 -2.43 -8.88 28.53
CA VAL A 346 -2.30 -9.10 29.97
C VAL A 346 -3.31 -10.13 30.47
N PRO A 347 -2.89 -11.19 31.16
CA PRO A 347 -3.80 -12.21 31.68
C PRO A 347 -4.83 -11.59 32.65
N GLY A 348 -6.12 -11.86 32.38
CA GLY A 348 -7.25 -11.36 33.18
C GLY A 348 -7.86 -10.06 32.68
N GLU A 349 -7.25 -9.38 31.74
CA GLU A 349 -7.84 -8.25 31.03
C GLU A 349 -8.56 -8.74 29.77
N THR A 350 -9.66 -8.05 29.38
CA THR A 350 -10.41 -8.40 28.16
C THR A 350 -10.06 -7.47 27.00
N PHE A 351 -10.17 -6.16 27.20
CA PHE A 351 -9.87 -5.15 26.20
C PHE A 351 -9.07 -3.99 26.84
N LYS A 352 -8.26 -3.33 26.04
CA LYS A 352 -7.44 -2.18 26.52
C LYS A 352 -8.26 -0.91 26.67
N ILE A 353 -9.36 -0.76 25.93
CA ILE A 353 -10.27 0.39 26.01
C ILE A 353 -11.69 -0.07 26.34
N SER A 354 -12.51 0.83 26.90
CA SER A 354 -13.93 0.56 27.16
C SER A 354 -14.71 0.39 25.85
N ASP A 355 -15.87 -0.28 25.94
CA ASP A 355 -16.76 -0.45 24.79
C ASP A 355 -17.32 0.89 24.31
N GLU A 356 -17.66 1.79 25.20
CA GLU A 356 -18.12 3.14 24.88
C GLU A 356 -17.07 3.89 24.04
N ARG A 357 -15.80 3.85 24.46
CA ARG A 357 -14.70 4.49 23.71
C ARG A 357 -14.50 3.83 22.35
N PHE A 358 -14.61 2.51 22.28
CA PHE A 358 -14.53 1.76 21.02
C PHE A 358 -15.62 2.17 20.03
N TYR A 359 -16.89 2.20 20.45
CA TYR A 359 -18.01 2.58 19.59
C TYR A 359 -17.92 4.04 19.17
N THR A 360 -17.64 4.93 20.12
CA THR A 360 -17.54 6.39 19.85
C THR A 360 -16.41 6.69 18.84
N ASP A 361 -15.28 6.02 18.96
CA ASP A 361 -14.14 6.18 18.03
C ASP A 361 -14.50 5.71 16.62
N THR A 362 -15.13 4.55 16.51
CA THR A 362 -15.57 3.99 15.21
C THR A 362 -16.62 4.88 14.55
N ASP A 363 -17.66 5.31 15.28
CA ASP A 363 -18.72 6.20 14.76
C ASP A 363 -18.15 7.56 14.35
N LYS A 364 -17.16 8.06 15.09
CA LYS A 364 -16.51 9.32 14.78
C LYS A 364 -15.64 9.22 13.54
N TRP A 365 -14.98 8.08 13.32
CA TRP A 365 -14.23 7.83 12.09
C TRP A 365 -15.16 7.85 10.87
N GLU A 366 -16.31 7.19 10.92
CA GLU A 366 -17.32 7.24 9.85
C GLU A 366 -17.78 8.69 9.56
N ALA A 367 -18.09 9.43 10.62
CA ALA A 367 -18.59 10.79 10.47
C ALA A 367 -17.57 11.80 9.92
N GLU A 368 -16.31 11.69 10.32
CA GLU A 368 -15.28 12.69 10.00
C GLU A 368 -14.34 12.26 8.85
N VAL A 369 -14.10 10.97 8.66
CA VAL A 369 -13.18 10.44 7.64
C VAL A 369 -13.93 9.80 6.49
N GLU A 370 -14.77 8.79 6.74
CA GLU A 370 -15.50 8.10 5.68
C GLU A 370 -16.40 9.07 4.88
N SER A 371 -16.98 10.07 5.52
CA SER A 371 -17.73 11.14 4.85
C SER A 371 -16.94 11.91 3.79
N LEU A 372 -15.60 11.88 3.84
CA LEU A 372 -14.70 12.52 2.88
C LEU A 372 -14.19 11.54 1.83
N ILE A 373 -13.81 10.34 2.26
CA ILE A 373 -13.16 9.36 1.38
C ILE A 373 -14.19 8.44 0.68
N GLY A 374 -15.44 8.44 1.11
CA GLY A 374 -16.46 7.47 0.72
C GLY A 374 -16.34 6.15 1.48
N PRO A 375 -17.29 5.21 1.30
CA PRO A 375 -17.31 3.94 2.01
C PRO A 375 -16.03 3.12 1.78
N THR A 376 -15.56 2.47 2.85
CA THR A 376 -14.52 1.45 2.77
C THR A 376 -14.88 0.23 3.60
N ASP A 377 -14.40 -0.94 3.17
CA ASP A 377 -14.58 -2.21 3.84
C ASP A 377 -13.29 -2.75 4.49
N ILE A 378 -12.20 -1.94 4.50
CA ILE A 378 -10.90 -2.32 5.05
C ILE A 378 -10.69 -1.62 6.40
N TYR A 379 -10.41 -2.43 7.44
CA TYR A 379 -10.06 -1.97 8.78
C TYR A 379 -8.66 -2.43 9.15
N ILE A 380 -7.76 -1.48 9.34
CA ILE A 380 -6.40 -1.71 9.80
C ILE A 380 -6.33 -1.37 11.29
N TYR A 381 -6.06 -2.37 12.13
CA TYR A 381 -5.99 -2.17 13.57
C TYR A 381 -4.79 -1.33 13.98
N PRO A 382 -4.99 -0.20 14.67
CA PRO A 382 -3.88 0.53 15.27
C PRO A 382 -3.05 -0.38 16.18
N ASN A 383 -1.74 -0.21 16.14
CA ASN A 383 -0.83 -1.05 16.91
C ASN A 383 -0.93 -2.56 16.59
N GLY A 384 -1.60 -2.93 15.51
CA GLY A 384 -1.90 -4.33 15.18
C GLY A 384 -2.83 -5.05 16.17
N ASN A 385 -3.50 -4.31 17.05
CA ASN A 385 -4.24 -4.86 18.17
C ASN A 385 -5.67 -5.28 17.78
N ASP A 386 -5.82 -6.50 17.32
CA ASP A 386 -7.05 -7.11 16.84
C ASP A 386 -8.06 -7.44 17.95
N VAL A 387 -9.36 -7.32 17.66
CA VAL A 387 -10.48 -7.59 18.59
C VAL A 387 -10.60 -9.05 19.00
N ALA A 388 -9.89 -9.98 18.39
CA ALA A 388 -9.85 -11.39 18.76
C ALA A 388 -8.44 -11.95 18.91
N ASP A 389 -7.40 -11.11 18.77
CA ASP A 389 -6.02 -11.54 18.71
C ASP A 389 -5.82 -12.55 17.53
N TRP A 390 -5.17 -13.70 17.72
CA TRP A 390 -5.00 -14.74 16.69
C TRP A 390 -6.22 -15.67 16.54
N ARG A 391 -7.22 -15.57 17.45
CA ARG A 391 -8.40 -16.45 17.45
C ARG A 391 -9.37 -16.10 16.33
N PRO A 392 -10.07 -17.07 15.73
CA PRO A 392 -11.11 -16.79 14.75
C PRO A 392 -12.19 -15.86 15.31
N TYR A 393 -12.74 -15.01 14.48
CA TYR A 393 -13.94 -14.25 14.81
C TYR A 393 -15.12 -15.21 14.97
N THR A 394 -15.93 -14.93 15.97
CA THR A 394 -17.11 -15.74 16.30
C THR A 394 -18.32 -14.84 16.51
N GLU A 395 -19.51 -15.42 16.47
CA GLU A 395 -20.78 -14.74 16.77
C GLU A 395 -20.81 -14.08 18.16
N ASN A 396 -19.95 -14.52 19.08
CA ASN A 396 -19.84 -13.95 20.42
C ASN A 396 -18.90 -12.72 20.48
N ASN A 397 -18.13 -12.44 19.42
CA ASN A 397 -17.27 -11.26 19.37
C ASN A 397 -18.09 -10.04 18.93
N TYR A 398 -18.63 -9.32 19.92
CA TYR A 398 -19.50 -8.17 19.68
C TYR A 398 -18.79 -6.98 19.06
N ARG A 399 -17.46 -6.78 19.29
CA ARG A 399 -16.67 -5.73 18.63
C ARG A 399 -16.46 -6.04 17.15
N PHE A 400 -16.15 -7.28 16.80
CA PHE A 400 -16.13 -7.70 15.40
C PHE A 400 -17.50 -7.47 14.74
N LYS A 401 -18.58 -7.93 15.37
CA LYS A 401 -19.94 -7.74 14.82
C LYS A 401 -20.28 -6.26 14.61
N TYR A 402 -19.83 -5.40 15.51
CA TYR A 402 -20.01 -3.97 15.34
C TYR A 402 -19.25 -3.42 14.12
N LEU A 403 -17.94 -3.70 13.99
CA LEU A 403 -17.18 -3.31 12.82
C LEU A 403 -17.76 -3.89 11.54
N HIS A 404 -18.16 -5.16 11.57
CA HIS A 404 -18.79 -5.82 10.42
C HIS A 404 -20.12 -5.15 10.03
N SER A 405 -20.94 -4.71 11.01
CA SER A 405 -22.18 -3.98 10.77
C SER A 405 -21.98 -2.60 10.15
N LYS A 406 -20.76 -2.04 10.29
CA LYS A 406 -20.31 -0.79 9.65
C LYS A 406 -19.81 -0.98 8.21
N GLY A 407 -19.81 -2.20 7.71
CA GLY A 407 -19.40 -2.52 6.35
C GLY A 407 -17.99 -3.12 6.22
N PHE A 408 -17.21 -3.18 7.29
CA PHE A 408 -15.85 -3.73 7.22
C PHE A 408 -15.86 -5.24 6.96
N ARG A 409 -15.00 -5.68 6.05
CA ARG A 409 -14.84 -7.08 5.60
C ARG A 409 -13.39 -7.55 5.68
N TYR A 410 -12.42 -6.64 5.55
CA TYR A 410 -11.00 -6.93 5.58
C TYR A 410 -10.39 -6.36 6.84
N PHE A 411 -9.77 -7.22 7.67
CA PHE A 411 -9.26 -6.86 8.98
C PHE A 411 -7.77 -7.17 9.05
N CYS A 412 -6.94 -6.14 9.21
CA CYS A 412 -5.50 -6.28 9.19
C CYS A 412 -4.90 -5.97 10.57
N ASN A 413 -4.26 -6.98 11.15
CA ASN A 413 -3.48 -6.86 12.39
C ASN A 413 -1.97 -6.82 12.08
N VAL A 414 -1.11 -6.97 13.09
CA VAL A 414 0.34 -7.11 12.94
C VAL A 414 0.82 -8.41 13.53
N ASP A 415 1.48 -9.23 12.72
CA ASP A 415 2.24 -10.39 13.16
C ASP A 415 3.42 -10.63 12.20
N ALA A 416 4.62 -10.24 12.62
CA ALA A 416 5.85 -10.47 11.87
C ALA A 416 6.51 -11.83 12.20
N SER A 417 5.83 -12.72 12.91
CA SER A 417 6.38 -14.04 13.29
C SER A 417 6.43 -15.03 12.13
N LYS A 418 5.66 -14.78 11.06
CA LYS A 418 5.56 -15.62 9.86
C LYS A 418 5.62 -14.76 8.60
N PRO A 419 6.04 -15.33 7.47
CA PRO A 419 5.99 -14.66 6.17
C PRO A 419 4.58 -14.14 5.80
N ALA A 420 3.57 -14.96 6.02
CA ALA A 420 2.17 -14.61 5.80
C ALA A 420 1.27 -15.30 6.85
N TRP A 421 0.18 -14.64 7.22
CA TRP A 421 -0.91 -15.21 7.98
C TRP A 421 -2.23 -14.64 7.46
N ILE A 422 -3.07 -15.53 6.97
CA ILE A 422 -4.37 -15.19 6.39
C ILE A 422 -5.43 -16.12 6.97
N GLN A 423 -6.57 -15.56 7.35
CA GLN A 423 -7.72 -16.30 7.84
C GLN A 423 -8.99 -15.79 7.15
N LYS A 424 -9.58 -16.63 6.29
CA LYS A 424 -10.85 -16.34 5.64
C LYS A 424 -12.01 -16.88 6.46
N GLY A 425 -12.95 -16.03 6.81
CA GLY A 425 -14.25 -16.40 7.39
C GLY A 425 -15.29 -16.68 6.30
N SER A 426 -16.57 -16.71 6.71
CA SER A 426 -17.71 -16.84 5.80
C SER A 426 -18.01 -15.56 5.04
N ASP A 427 -17.63 -14.41 5.58
CA ASP A 427 -18.01 -13.06 5.15
C ASP A 427 -16.92 -12.01 5.39
N HIS A 428 -15.69 -12.45 5.67
CA HIS A 428 -14.56 -11.56 5.95
C HIS A 428 -13.22 -12.24 5.69
N LEU A 429 -12.18 -11.40 5.53
CA LEU A 429 -10.77 -11.78 5.50
C LEU A 429 -10.04 -11.12 6.66
N ARG A 430 -9.16 -11.87 7.32
CA ARG A 430 -8.16 -11.33 8.25
C ARG A 430 -6.78 -11.59 7.70
N MET A 431 -5.91 -10.59 7.76
CA MET A 431 -4.56 -10.68 7.22
C MET A 431 -3.57 -9.99 8.15
N ALA A 432 -2.54 -10.73 8.58
CA ALA A 432 -1.48 -10.15 9.38
C ALA A 432 -0.47 -9.40 8.51
N ARG A 433 0.01 -8.27 9.03
CA ARG A 433 0.98 -7.40 8.37
C ARG A 433 2.34 -7.47 9.03
N ARG A 434 3.39 -7.23 8.27
CA ARG A 434 4.77 -7.21 8.71
C ARG A 434 5.31 -5.80 8.57
N ASN A 435 5.79 -5.23 9.68
CA ASN A 435 6.41 -3.91 9.69
C ASN A 435 7.77 -3.92 8.98
N LEU A 436 7.98 -2.96 8.09
CA LEU A 436 9.25 -2.70 7.42
C LEU A 436 9.77 -1.32 7.85
N ASP A 437 10.24 -1.24 9.09
CA ASP A 437 10.70 -0.04 9.77
C ASP A 437 12.14 -0.17 10.27
N GLY A 438 12.69 0.91 10.78
CA GLY A 438 14.09 0.93 11.24
C GLY A 438 14.38 -0.10 12.32
N TYR A 439 13.45 -0.31 13.27
CA TYR A 439 13.63 -1.31 14.31
C TYR A 439 13.67 -2.74 13.73
N ARG A 440 12.73 -3.07 12.86
CA ARG A 440 12.65 -4.40 12.23
C ARG A 440 13.86 -4.68 11.34
N LEU A 441 14.27 -3.69 10.54
CA LEU A 441 15.46 -3.81 9.70
C LEU A 441 16.73 -4.03 10.54
N TYR A 442 16.90 -3.24 11.61
CA TYR A 442 18.05 -3.37 12.49
C TYR A 442 18.11 -4.73 13.19
N GLU A 443 16.99 -5.17 13.79
CA GLU A 443 16.88 -6.47 14.45
C GLU A 443 17.23 -7.63 13.50
N ASP A 444 16.72 -7.58 12.27
CA ASP A 444 16.98 -8.62 11.27
C ASP A 444 18.41 -8.58 10.74
N MET A 445 18.98 -7.39 10.57
CA MET A 445 20.36 -7.20 10.14
C MET A 445 21.37 -7.79 11.14
N ILE A 446 21.18 -7.52 12.44
CA ILE A 446 22.11 -7.99 13.48
C ILE A 446 21.85 -9.45 13.92
N GLN A 447 20.74 -10.06 13.48
CA GLN A 447 20.39 -11.43 13.82
C GLN A 447 21.35 -12.42 13.14
N THR A 448 22.10 -13.16 13.98
CA THR A 448 23.09 -14.15 13.52
C THR A 448 22.52 -15.54 13.25
N ASP A 449 21.35 -15.85 13.82
CA ASP A 449 20.65 -17.11 13.60
C ASP A 449 19.68 -16.96 12.42
N PRO A 450 19.92 -17.58 11.26
CA PRO A 450 19.05 -17.43 10.08
C PRO A 450 17.60 -17.85 10.32
N SER A 451 17.35 -18.76 11.27
CA SER A 451 15.99 -19.23 11.58
C SER A 451 15.13 -18.20 12.33
N LYS A 452 15.78 -17.15 12.86
CA LYS A 452 15.12 -16.06 13.59
C LYS A 452 14.99 -14.78 12.76
N LYS A 453 15.60 -14.73 11.59
CA LYS A 453 15.40 -13.63 10.65
C LYS A 453 13.95 -13.59 10.20
N ARG A 454 13.38 -12.38 10.16
CA ARG A 454 11.96 -12.15 9.88
C ARG A 454 11.72 -11.62 8.46
N LEU A 455 12.78 -11.16 7.78
CA LEU A 455 12.69 -10.51 6.47
C LEU A 455 13.41 -11.28 5.36
N SER A 456 14.08 -12.40 5.67
CA SER A 456 14.92 -13.15 4.72
C SER A 456 14.16 -13.80 3.55
N ASP A 457 12.83 -13.83 3.60
CA ASP A 457 11.95 -14.23 2.50
C ASP A 457 11.60 -13.06 1.56
N LEU A 458 11.89 -11.83 1.97
CA LEU A 458 11.67 -10.61 1.21
C LEU A 458 12.98 -10.04 0.65
N PHE A 459 14.00 -9.95 1.51
CA PHE A 459 15.32 -9.39 1.18
C PHE A 459 16.37 -9.65 2.30
N ASP A 460 17.60 -9.32 2.03
CA ASP A 460 18.64 -9.21 3.07
C ASP A 460 18.61 -7.81 3.70
N ALA A 461 18.18 -7.72 4.96
CA ALA A 461 18.07 -6.46 5.70
C ALA A 461 19.39 -5.67 5.76
N SER A 462 20.56 -6.33 5.67
CA SER A 462 21.86 -5.66 5.67
C SER A 462 22.13 -4.85 4.38
N GLN A 463 21.45 -5.17 3.28
CA GLN A 463 21.54 -4.42 2.02
C GLN A 463 20.58 -3.25 1.99
N ILE A 464 19.52 -3.31 2.78
CA ILE A 464 18.44 -2.32 2.84
C ILE A 464 18.77 -1.22 3.85
N PHE A 465 19.23 -1.60 5.06
CA PHE A 465 19.40 -0.71 6.21
C PHE A 465 20.23 0.54 5.86
N ASP A 466 19.70 1.71 6.23
CA ASP A 466 20.33 3.00 5.96
C ASP A 466 21.41 3.29 7.01
N ALA A 467 22.65 3.49 6.56
CA ALA A 467 23.80 3.76 7.42
C ALA A 467 23.74 5.14 8.14
N SER A 468 22.82 6.03 7.72
CA SER A 468 22.59 7.32 8.42
C SER A 468 21.81 7.18 9.72
N ARG A 469 21.17 6.02 9.97
CA ARG A 469 20.42 5.74 11.19
C ARG A 469 21.32 5.71 12.42
N PRO A 470 20.92 6.39 13.52
CA PRO A 470 21.57 6.17 14.83
C PRO A 470 21.42 4.73 15.29
N THR A 471 22.54 4.11 15.69
CA THR A 471 22.55 2.73 16.20
C THR A 471 23.07 2.68 17.64
N PRO A 472 22.59 1.74 18.48
CA PRO A 472 21.56 0.73 18.18
C PRO A 472 20.17 1.34 17.99
N VAL A 473 19.36 0.77 17.09
CA VAL A 473 17.93 1.10 16.99
C VAL A 473 17.19 0.36 18.10
N THR A 474 16.51 1.09 18.95
CA THR A 474 15.74 0.54 20.07
C THR A 474 14.26 0.80 19.89
N TRP A 475 13.42 -0.14 20.29
CA TRP A 475 11.98 0.06 20.26
C TRP A 475 11.56 1.24 21.15
N SER A 476 10.90 2.22 20.58
CA SER A 476 10.60 3.51 21.24
C SER A 476 9.11 3.87 21.24
N TYR A 477 8.24 2.86 21.26
CA TYR A 477 6.79 3.06 21.15
C TYR A 477 6.15 3.79 22.35
N THR A 478 6.73 3.65 23.57
CA THR A 478 6.16 4.18 24.81
C THR A 478 6.07 5.72 24.88
N GLN A 479 6.77 6.45 24.02
CA GLN A 479 6.73 7.93 24.04
C GLN A 479 5.55 8.50 23.23
N ASN A 480 5.01 7.78 22.24
CA ASN A 480 3.86 8.23 21.46
C ASN A 480 2.52 7.99 22.19
N GLU A 481 2.42 6.99 23.08
CA GLU A 481 1.21 6.75 23.88
C GLU A 481 0.90 7.92 24.84
N ALA A 482 1.93 8.54 25.41
CA ALA A 482 1.76 9.68 26.31
C ALA A 482 1.30 10.95 25.57
N ALA A 483 1.68 11.12 24.30
CA ALA A 483 1.26 12.27 23.49
C ALA A 483 -0.19 12.11 23.00
N ALA A 484 -0.62 10.90 22.65
CA ALA A 484 -1.98 10.60 22.22
C ALA A 484 -3.00 10.74 23.37
N ASP A 485 -2.58 10.41 24.60
CA ASP A 485 -3.43 10.59 25.80
C ASP A 485 -3.47 12.04 26.28
N ALA A 486 -2.42 12.83 26.04
CA ALA A 486 -2.36 14.26 26.38
C ALA A 486 -3.16 15.16 25.42
N SER A 487 -3.48 14.70 24.20
CA SER A 487 -4.29 15.44 23.23
C SER A 487 -5.79 15.14 23.30
N ALA A 488 -6.23 14.20 24.14
CA ALA A 488 -7.64 14.02 24.43
C ALA A 488 -8.15 15.28 25.16
N PRO A 489 -9.24 15.97 24.69
CA PRO A 489 -9.77 17.13 25.37
C PRO A 489 -10.12 16.74 26.82
N ALA A 490 -9.59 17.46 27.78
CA ALA A 490 -9.92 17.29 29.20
C ALA A 490 -11.45 17.36 29.35
N ALA A 491 -12.02 16.36 30.00
CA ALA A 491 -13.43 16.39 30.35
C ALA A 491 -13.69 17.71 31.13
N PRO A 492 -14.80 18.43 30.87
CA PRO A 492 -15.07 19.69 31.55
C PRO A 492 -15.09 19.44 33.05
N GLU A 493 -14.22 20.14 33.78
CA GLU A 493 -14.24 20.13 35.22
C GLU A 493 -15.63 20.55 35.70
N THR A 494 -16.32 19.67 36.40
CA THR A 494 -17.55 20.01 37.11
C THR A 494 -17.19 20.96 38.23
N VAL A 495 -17.52 22.23 38.05
CA VAL A 495 -17.42 23.23 39.09
C VAL A 495 -18.32 22.78 40.26
N PRO A 496 -17.79 22.65 41.49
CA PRO A 496 -18.65 22.36 42.63
C PRO A 496 -19.58 23.56 42.87
N SER A 497 -20.90 23.32 42.87
CA SER A 497 -21.86 24.32 43.27
C SER A 497 -21.64 24.65 44.75
N GLU A 498 -21.21 25.86 45.04
CA GLU A 498 -21.27 26.42 46.42
C GLU A 498 -22.74 26.43 46.87
N SER A 499 -23.08 25.56 47.80
CA SER A 499 -24.31 25.67 48.53
C SER A 499 -24.17 26.79 49.56
N ALA A 500 -24.91 27.89 49.36
CA ALA A 500 -25.05 28.95 50.34
C ALA A 500 -25.59 28.38 51.64
N ALA A 501 -24.79 28.48 52.71
CA ALA A 501 -25.27 28.39 54.07
C ALA A 501 -25.69 29.82 54.51
N SER A 502 -26.97 30.02 54.76
CA SER A 502 -27.46 31.14 55.56
C SER A 502 -28.38 30.61 56.67
N GLN A 503 -27.98 30.92 57.85
CA GLN A 503 -28.64 30.90 59.15
C GLN A 503 -28.81 29.57 59.85
#